data_539c65c2c707eb687a000eb84fa1d468
#
_entry.id   539c65c2c707eb687a000eb84fa1d468
#
_cell.length_a   1.000
_cell.length_b   1.000
_cell.length_c   1.000
_cell.angle_alpha   90.00
_cell.angle_beta   90.00
_cell.angle_gamma   90.00
#
_symmetry.space_group_name_H-M   'P 1'
#
loop_
_entity.id
_entity.type
_entity.pdbx_description
1 polymer ?
#
loop_
_entity_poly.entity_id
_entity_poly.type
_entity_poly.pdbx_seq_one_letter_code
_entity_poly.pdbx_strand_id
1 'polypeptide(L)'
;MRTIPALVAVLGLAACASAAEVWYIPGWNRTQEVDGLAYDRCTNVFANATCRFHIWDGNRMWGTSAKNADAEAVRLADRIAAMDTASRTNLTLVGHSLGGRIIARTLANLSARDLKIKQGILLAPAIPMKALDVARMGGGSVQPVLLLCNPQDVVLKYVFTIAGGEENPSLGADGTPWVIPNVIQYSVPSDITEQTPIDAFWGQSETVKRICNHLAAFYFTELGKILDGTPSPRVQVRVPQDKVNVETKVMDAGLWWTVVDEYRGWKFERNIVTGHCRILDPDKRRVAWGNETELRRSFNTIRLQLRTP
;
A
#
# COMPACT_ATOMS: atom_id res chain seq x y z
N MET A 1 22.78 -70.02 -5.49
CA MET A 1 21.89 -68.89 -5.76
C MET A 1 22.32 -67.68 -4.92
N ARG A 2 22.90 -66.66 -5.56
CA ARG A 2 23.37 -65.45 -4.88
C ARG A 2 22.35 -64.36 -5.23
N THR A 3 21.65 -63.87 -4.23
CA THR A 3 20.74 -62.75 -4.32
C THR A 3 21.52 -61.42 -4.35
N ILE A 4 21.36 -60.65 -5.41
CA ILE A 4 21.91 -59.30 -5.56
C ILE A 4 20.89 -58.34 -4.94
N PRO A 5 21.26 -57.50 -3.94
CA PRO A 5 20.35 -56.50 -3.41
C PRO A 5 20.24 -55.33 -4.44
N ALA A 6 19.00 -54.99 -4.79
CA ALA A 6 18.69 -53.84 -5.62
C ALA A 6 19.00 -52.55 -4.84
N LEU A 7 19.96 -51.77 -5.33
CA LEU A 7 20.28 -50.43 -4.85
C LEU A 7 19.21 -49.46 -5.36
N VAL A 8 18.26 -49.11 -4.51
CA VAL A 8 17.29 -48.05 -4.82
C VAL A 8 18.01 -46.70 -4.65
N ALA A 9 18.43 -46.12 -5.77
CA ALA A 9 18.93 -44.75 -5.79
C ALA A 9 17.75 -43.77 -5.59
N VAL A 10 17.60 -43.28 -4.38
CA VAL A 10 16.69 -42.15 -4.08
C VAL A 10 17.37 -40.89 -4.63
N LEU A 11 17.02 -40.54 -5.86
CA LEU A 11 17.34 -39.24 -6.41
C LEU A 11 16.50 -38.19 -5.63
N GLY A 12 17.12 -37.64 -4.59
CA GLY A 12 16.61 -36.46 -3.92
C GLY A 12 16.62 -35.30 -4.91
N LEU A 13 15.45 -35.01 -5.48
CA LEU A 13 15.18 -33.72 -6.12
C LEU A 13 15.33 -32.66 -5.05
N ALA A 14 16.54 -32.12 -4.91
CA ALA A 14 16.72 -30.85 -4.21
C ALA A 14 15.87 -29.81 -4.96
N ALA A 15 14.68 -29.50 -4.42
CA ALA A 15 13.92 -28.36 -4.88
C ALA A 15 14.83 -27.15 -4.68
N CYS A 16 15.41 -26.66 -5.78
CA CYS A 16 16.13 -25.39 -5.75
C CYS A 16 15.14 -24.35 -5.24
N ALA A 17 15.30 -23.95 -3.98
CA ALA A 17 14.53 -22.85 -3.44
C ALA A 17 14.78 -21.64 -4.36
N SER A 18 13.73 -21.15 -5.02
CA SER A 18 13.84 -19.96 -5.84
C SER A 18 14.40 -18.84 -4.99
N ALA A 19 15.46 -18.18 -5.47
CA ALA A 19 16.04 -17.05 -4.78
C ALA A 19 15.00 -15.94 -4.61
N ALA A 20 15.02 -15.25 -3.48
CA ALA A 20 14.15 -14.13 -3.25
C ALA A 20 14.40 -13.05 -4.31
N GLU A 21 13.34 -12.53 -4.91
CA GLU A 21 13.40 -11.51 -5.96
C GLU A 21 12.64 -10.27 -5.52
N VAL A 22 13.23 -9.10 -5.73
CA VAL A 22 12.65 -7.79 -5.42
C VAL A 22 12.61 -6.95 -6.68
N TRP A 23 11.42 -6.46 -7.05
CA TRP A 23 11.30 -5.52 -8.16
C TRP A 23 10.97 -4.14 -7.60
N TYR A 24 11.89 -3.19 -7.83
CA TYR A 24 11.67 -1.80 -7.49
C TYR A 24 11.01 -1.07 -8.66
N ILE A 25 9.86 -0.45 -8.39
CA ILE A 25 9.05 0.29 -9.37
C ILE A 25 9.10 1.77 -8.99
N PRO A 26 9.81 2.60 -9.79
CA PRO A 26 10.00 4.01 -9.48
C PRO A 26 8.73 4.83 -9.68
N GLY A 27 8.75 6.05 -9.14
CA GLY A 27 7.68 7.03 -9.30
C GLY A 27 7.67 7.72 -10.66
N TRP A 28 6.93 8.84 -10.72
CA TRP A 28 6.82 9.70 -11.88
C TRP A 28 8.17 10.30 -12.28
N ASN A 29 8.41 10.36 -13.60
CA ASN A 29 9.60 10.97 -14.21
C ASN A 29 10.93 10.44 -13.65
N ARG A 30 11.01 9.13 -13.36
CA ARG A 30 12.19 8.48 -12.82
C ARG A 30 12.73 7.42 -13.77
N THR A 31 14.00 7.57 -14.13
CA THR A 31 14.80 6.55 -14.79
C THR A 31 15.75 5.92 -13.79
N GLN A 32 16.37 4.80 -14.14
CA GLN A 32 17.39 4.19 -13.27
C GLN A 32 18.56 5.14 -12.96
N GLU A 33 18.95 5.98 -13.90
CA GLU A 33 20.01 6.97 -13.71
C GLU A 33 19.61 8.05 -12.70
N VAL A 34 18.37 8.54 -12.79
CA VAL A 34 17.85 9.59 -11.91
C VAL A 34 17.49 9.04 -10.52
N ASP A 35 17.08 7.80 -10.44
CA ASP A 35 16.63 7.14 -9.18
C ASP A 35 17.66 6.16 -8.62
N GLY A 36 18.93 6.25 -9.09
CA GLY A 36 20.03 5.34 -8.72
C GLY A 36 20.19 5.23 -7.21
N LEU A 37 20.18 6.35 -6.50
CA LEU A 37 20.30 6.36 -5.03
C LEU A 37 19.17 5.55 -4.35
N ALA A 38 17.92 5.66 -4.83
CA ALA A 38 16.81 4.89 -4.29
C ALA A 38 16.95 3.41 -4.61
N TYR A 39 17.44 3.08 -5.81
CA TYR A 39 17.72 1.69 -6.20
C TYR A 39 18.85 1.08 -5.37
N ASP A 40 19.95 1.82 -5.12
CA ASP A 40 21.05 1.38 -4.27
C ASP A 40 20.58 1.15 -2.83
N ARG A 41 19.72 2.01 -2.30
CA ARG A 41 19.13 1.80 -0.98
C ARG A 41 18.19 0.59 -0.96
N CYS A 42 17.43 0.37 -2.02
CA CYS A 42 16.63 -0.84 -2.18
C CYS A 42 17.50 -2.10 -2.12
N THR A 43 18.62 -2.13 -2.87
CA THR A 43 19.55 -3.28 -2.85
C THR A 43 20.17 -3.49 -1.48
N ASN A 44 20.47 -2.42 -0.75
CA ASN A 44 21.01 -2.53 0.61
C ASN A 44 19.98 -3.08 1.61
N VAL A 45 18.72 -2.61 1.53
CA VAL A 45 17.62 -3.09 2.39
C VAL A 45 17.32 -4.57 2.13
N PHE A 46 17.47 -5.01 0.88
CA PHE A 46 17.21 -6.39 0.45
C PHE A 46 18.49 -7.13 0.03
N ALA A 47 19.56 -6.99 0.81
CA ALA A 47 20.88 -7.51 0.47
C ALA A 47 20.93 -9.03 0.15
N ASN A 48 19.96 -9.80 0.66
CA ASN A 48 19.87 -11.24 0.44
C ASN A 48 18.92 -11.63 -0.71
N ALA A 49 18.52 -10.67 -1.55
CA ALA A 49 17.62 -10.88 -2.67
C ALA A 49 18.20 -10.34 -3.98
N THR A 50 17.73 -10.86 -5.11
CA THR A 50 18.05 -10.27 -6.41
C THR A 50 17.13 -9.08 -6.64
N CYS A 51 17.68 -7.87 -6.63
CA CYS A 51 16.94 -6.66 -6.92
C CYS A 51 16.93 -6.34 -8.41
N ARG A 52 15.76 -5.93 -8.93
CA ARG A 52 15.58 -5.48 -10.31
C ARG A 52 14.87 -4.14 -10.34
N PHE A 53 15.34 -3.27 -11.23
CA PHE A 53 14.66 -2.02 -11.52
C PHE A 53 13.61 -2.24 -12.61
N HIS A 54 12.34 -1.95 -12.32
CA HIS A 54 11.24 -2.11 -13.25
C HIS A 54 11.02 -0.81 -14.03
N ILE A 55 11.28 -0.85 -15.35
CA ILE A 55 11.09 0.32 -16.23
C ILE A 55 9.66 0.34 -16.73
N TRP A 56 9.03 1.53 -16.66
CA TRP A 56 7.69 1.77 -17.19
C TRP A 56 7.60 3.19 -17.78
N ASP A 57 6.59 3.48 -18.61
CA ASP A 57 6.42 4.79 -19.26
C ASP A 57 5.80 5.83 -18.31
N GLY A 58 6.60 6.24 -17.34
CA GLY A 58 6.25 7.25 -16.33
C GLY A 58 6.79 8.66 -16.64
N ASN A 59 7.49 8.85 -17.78
CA ASN A 59 8.13 10.11 -18.12
C ASN A 59 7.24 10.95 -19.07
N ARG A 60 6.04 11.29 -18.60
CA ARG A 60 5.03 12.08 -19.31
C ARG A 60 4.41 13.13 -18.40
N MET A 61 3.52 13.96 -18.94
CA MET A 61 2.65 14.81 -18.10
C MET A 61 1.91 13.95 -17.06
N TRP A 62 1.69 14.48 -15.88
CA TRP A 62 1.12 13.73 -14.74
C TRP A 62 -0.10 12.87 -15.10
N GLY A 63 -1.14 13.48 -15.71
CA GLY A 63 -2.37 12.75 -16.05
C GLY A 63 -2.15 11.60 -17.04
N THR A 64 -1.18 11.72 -17.98
CA THR A 64 -0.79 10.66 -18.88
C THR A 64 -0.02 9.58 -18.13
N SER A 65 0.94 9.97 -17.27
CA SER A 65 1.72 9.03 -16.46
C SER A 65 0.83 8.25 -15.49
N ALA A 66 -0.20 8.88 -14.90
CA ALA A 66 -1.16 8.18 -14.05
C ALA A 66 -1.95 7.11 -14.82
N LYS A 67 -2.39 7.41 -16.05
CA LYS A 67 -3.06 6.43 -16.93
C LYS A 67 -2.10 5.31 -17.35
N ASN A 68 -0.85 5.65 -17.66
CA ASN A 68 0.18 4.67 -18.00
C ASN A 68 0.48 3.75 -16.82
N ALA A 69 0.51 4.29 -15.59
CA ALA A 69 0.65 3.50 -14.38
C ALA A 69 -0.48 2.49 -14.21
N ASP A 70 -1.73 2.90 -14.49
CA ASP A 70 -2.88 2.01 -14.43
C ASP A 70 -2.78 0.88 -15.48
N ALA A 71 -2.38 1.20 -16.71
CA ALA A 71 -2.16 0.21 -17.75
C ALA A 71 -0.97 -0.72 -17.44
N GLU A 72 0.11 -0.17 -16.86
CA GLU A 72 1.26 -0.96 -16.43
C GLU A 72 0.91 -1.94 -15.30
N ALA A 73 0.04 -1.57 -14.40
CA ALA A 73 -0.41 -2.46 -13.33
C ALA A 73 -1.10 -3.73 -13.88
N VAL A 74 -1.86 -3.60 -14.97
CA VAL A 74 -2.47 -4.75 -15.65
C VAL A 74 -1.40 -5.63 -16.29
N ARG A 75 -0.48 -5.02 -17.06
CA ARG A 75 0.63 -5.77 -17.72
C ARG A 75 1.51 -6.48 -16.70
N LEU A 76 1.80 -5.80 -15.57
CA LEU A 76 2.59 -6.38 -14.49
C LEU A 76 1.87 -7.56 -13.82
N ALA A 77 0.56 -7.43 -13.58
CA ALA A 77 -0.24 -8.53 -13.04
C ALA A 77 -0.27 -9.74 -13.99
N ASP A 78 -0.40 -9.51 -15.30
CA ASP A 78 -0.37 -10.58 -16.31
C ASP A 78 0.99 -11.29 -16.35
N ARG A 79 2.08 -10.51 -16.31
CA ARG A 79 3.44 -11.06 -16.26
C ARG A 79 3.68 -11.90 -15.01
N ILE A 80 3.21 -11.43 -13.85
CA ILE A 80 3.32 -12.17 -12.59
C ILE A 80 2.42 -13.42 -12.60
N ALA A 81 1.23 -13.34 -13.17
CA ALA A 81 0.33 -14.48 -13.31
C ALA A 81 0.93 -15.60 -14.17
N ALA A 82 1.76 -15.26 -15.17
CA ALA A 82 2.47 -16.23 -16.01
C ALA A 82 3.70 -16.87 -15.34
N MET A 83 4.15 -16.36 -14.17
CA MET A 83 5.24 -16.97 -13.41
C MET A 83 4.79 -18.27 -12.76
N ASP A 84 5.73 -19.21 -12.57
CA ASP A 84 5.47 -20.38 -11.73
C ASP A 84 5.20 -19.96 -10.28
N THR A 85 4.54 -20.85 -9.53
CA THR A 85 4.10 -20.54 -8.17
C THR A 85 5.27 -20.26 -7.23
N ALA A 86 6.39 -20.98 -7.35
CA ALA A 86 7.54 -20.80 -6.47
C ALA A 86 8.19 -19.43 -6.69
N SER A 87 8.42 -19.04 -7.94
CA SER A 87 8.95 -17.72 -8.31
C SER A 87 8.01 -16.61 -7.85
N ARG A 88 6.71 -16.76 -8.09
CA ARG A 88 5.70 -15.77 -7.71
C ARG A 88 5.63 -15.58 -6.18
N THR A 89 5.62 -16.66 -5.40
CA THR A 89 5.55 -16.59 -3.94
C THR A 89 6.85 -16.13 -3.26
N ASN A 90 7.95 -16.01 -4.00
CA ASN A 90 9.21 -15.44 -3.57
C ASN A 90 9.41 -13.99 -4.05
N LEU A 91 8.47 -13.43 -4.86
CA LEU A 91 8.55 -12.09 -5.39
C LEU A 91 8.06 -11.04 -4.39
N THR A 92 8.87 -10.01 -4.14
CA THR A 92 8.49 -8.79 -3.44
C THR A 92 8.46 -7.63 -4.43
N LEU A 93 7.38 -6.85 -4.41
CA LEU A 93 7.26 -5.61 -5.17
C LEU A 93 7.44 -4.41 -4.23
N VAL A 94 8.32 -3.49 -4.59
CA VAL A 94 8.53 -2.24 -3.85
C VAL A 94 8.28 -1.07 -4.79
N GLY A 95 7.33 -0.20 -4.48
CA GLY A 95 6.98 0.91 -5.37
C GLY A 95 6.86 2.25 -4.66
N HIS A 96 7.41 3.27 -5.28
CA HIS A 96 7.38 4.63 -4.79
C HIS A 96 6.41 5.50 -5.61
N SER A 97 5.64 6.36 -4.96
CA SER A 97 4.76 7.33 -5.64
C SER A 97 3.82 6.66 -6.65
N LEU A 98 3.88 6.99 -7.96
CA LEU A 98 3.13 6.27 -9.01
C LEU A 98 3.53 4.79 -9.13
N GLY A 99 4.76 4.41 -8.79
CA GLY A 99 5.15 3.01 -8.67
C GLY A 99 4.37 2.28 -7.58
N GLY A 100 4.08 2.94 -6.47
CA GLY A 100 3.18 2.43 -5.44
C GLY A 100 1.74 2.26 -5.94
N ARG A 101 1.25 3.18 -6.82
CA ARG A 101 -0.04 3.04 -7.51
C ARG A 101 -0.06 1.80 -8.40
N ILE A 102 1.00 1.57 -9.18
CA ILE A 102 1.14 0.36 -10.00
C ILE A 102 1.02 -0.89 -9.12
N ILE A 103 1.77 -0.96 -8.02
CA ILE A 103 1.74 -2.13 -7.13
C ILE A 103 0.36 -2.35 -6.51
N ALA A 104 -0.27 -1.33 -5.94
CA ALA A 104 -1.59 -1.48 -5.32
C ALA A 104 -2.62 -2.08 -6.30
N ARG A 105 -2.63 -1.59 -7.55
CA ARG A 105 -3.51 -2.11 -8.61
C ARG A 105 -3.10 -3.50 -9.09
N THR A 106 -1.80 -3.77 -9.20
CA THR A 106 -1.29 -5.11 -9.51
C THR A 106 -1.75 -6.12 -8.47
N LEU A 107 -1.60 -5.81 -7.18
CA LEU A 107 -2.04 -6.66 -6.08
C LEU A 107 -3.57 -6.88 -6.10
N ALA A 108 -4.35 -5.84 -6.38
CA ALA A 108 -5.80 -5.95 -6.52
C ALA A 108 -6.19 -6.88 -7.70
N ASN A 109 -5.48 -6.78 -8.83
CA ASN A 109 -5.70 -7.65 -9.99
C ASN A 109 -5.30 -9.10 -9.70
N LEU A 110 -4.20 -9.33 -8.98
CA LEU A 110 -3.79 -10.66 -8.54
C LEU A 110 -4.80 -11.25 -7.55
N SER A 111 -5.25 -10.46 -6.59
CA SER A 111 -6.30 -10.85 -5.64
C SER A 111 -7.59 -11.28 -6.33
N ALA A 112 -8.00 -10.58 -7.39
CA ALA A 112 -9.18 -10.92 -8.17
C ALA A 112 -9.05 -12.26 -8.93
N ARG A 113 -7.82 -12.73 -9.14
CA ARG A 113 -7.47 -14.01 -9.78
C ARG A 113 -7.08 -15.10 -8.78
N ASP A 114 -7.24 -14.86 -7.48
CA ASP A 114 -6.75 -15.72 -6.38
C ASP A 114 -5.25 -16.04 -6.46
N LEU A 115 -4.47 -15.09 -6.96
CA LEU A 115 -3.02 -15.17 -7.08
C LEU A 115 -2.35 -14.29 -6.04
N LYS A 116 -1.20 -14.72 -5.52
CA LYS A 116 -0.45 -13.99 -4.49
C LYS A 116 1.03 -13.97 -4.80
N ILE A 117 1.66 -12.82 -4.51
CA ILE A 117 3.11 -12.69 -4.41
C ILE A 117 3.53 -12.79 -2.92
N LYS A 118 4.83 -12.82 -2.65
CA LYS A 118 5.34 -12.81 -1.27
C LYS A 118 4.87 -11.57 -0.52
N GLN A 119 5.19 -10.38 -1.02
CA GLN A 119 4.88 -9.12 -0.36
C GLN A 119 4.79 -7.94 -1.32
N GLY A 120 3.89 -7.01 -1.03
CA GLY A 120 3.85 -5.67 -1.61
C GLY A 120 4.29 -4.61 -0.60
N ILE A 121 5.09 -3.64 -1.03
CA ILE A 121 5.59 -2.53 -0.20
C ILE A 121 5.35 -1.23 -0.98
N LEU A 122 4.57 -0.34 -0.40
CA LEU A 122 4.16 0.92 -1.00
C LEU A 122 4.80 2.09 -0.24
N LEU A 123 5.65 2.83 -0.91
CA LEU A 123 6.36 3.98 -0.38
C LEU A 123 5.69 5.26 -0.92
N ALA A 124 5.04 6.03 -0.07
CA ALA A 124 4.32 7.24 -0.48
C ALA A 124 3.46 7.05 -1.74
N PRO A 125 2.55 6.07 -1.81
CA PRO A 125 1.85 5.76 -3.05
C PRO A 125 0.92 6.89 -3.50
N ALA A 126 1.09 7.31 -4.76
CA ALA A 126 0.25 8.33 -5.39
C ALA A 126 -1.05 7.71 -5.93
N ILE A 127 -1.94 7.35 -5.03
CA ILE A 127 -3.23 6.71 -5.34
C ILE A 127 -4.34 7.39 -4.55
N PRO A 128 -5.52 7.65 -5.14
CA PRO A 128 -6.67 8.16 -4.41
C PRO A 128 -7.07 7.22 -3.28
N MET A 129 -7.27 7.76 -2.08
CA MET A 129 -7.62 6.96 -0.90
C MET A 129 -8.88 6.10 -1.12
N LYS A 130 -9.84 6.60 -1.88
CA LYS A 130 -11.11 5.93 -2.17
C LYS A 130 -11.04 4.91 -3.31
N ALA A 131 -9.87 4.71 -3.94
CA ALA A 131 -9.77 3.77 -5.04
C ALA A 131 -10.11 2.34 -4.57
N LEU A 132 -10.96 1.66 -5.34
CA LEU A 132 -11.39 0.27 -5.04
C LEU A 132 -10.22 -0.71 -4.90
N ASP A 133 -9.13 -0.43 -5.61
CA ASP A 133 -7.92 -1.24 -5.58
C ASP A 133 -7.28 -1.27 -4.19
N VAL A 134 -7.39 -0.16 -3.44
CA VAL A 134 -6.86 -0.06 -2.08
C VAL A 134 -7.49 -1.11 -1.16
N ALA A 135 -8.81 -1.30 -1.25
CA ALA A 135 -9.51 -2.28 -0.41
C ALA A 135 -9.16 -3.74 -0.75
N ARG A 136 -8.64 -4.00 -1.96
CA ARG A 136 -8.35 -5.34 -2.47
C ARG A 136 -6.89 -5.72 -2.45
N MET A 137 -5.97 -4.76 -2.35
CA MET A 137 -4.54 -5.00 -2.53
C MET A 137 -3.96 -6.03 -1.54
N GLY A 138 -4.47 -6.07 -0.31
CA GLY A 138 -4.00 -7.04 0.68
C GLY A 138 -4.20 -8.50 0.30
N GLY A 139 -5.23 -8.80 -0.52
CA GLY A 139 -5.50 -10.16 -0.99
C GLY A 139 -4.48 -10.70 -1.99
N GLY A 140 -3.75 -9.83 -2.69
CA GLY A 140 -2.71 -10.19 -3.66
C GLY A 140 -1.34 -10.50 -3.05
N SER A 141 -1.23 -10.56 -1.72
CA SER A 141 0.03 -10.76 -1.00
C SER A 141 -0.11 -11.83 0.07
N VAL A 142 0.92 -12.67 0.23
CA VAL A 142 1.01 -13.67 1.31
C VAL A 142 1.34 -13.00 2.63
N GLN A 143 2.42 -12.19 2.66
CA GLN A 143 2.77 -11.37 3.81
C GLN A 143 1.97 -10.08 3.80
N PRO A 144 1.80 -9.40 4.95
CA PRO A 144 1.13 -8.12 4.97
C PRO A 144 1.77 -7.12 4.00
N VAL A 145 0.93 -6.41 3.25
CA VAL A 145 1.36 -5.26 2.46
C VAL A 145 1.81 -4.16 3.41
N LEU A 146 3.01 -3.63 3.22
CA LEU A 146 3.50 -2.50 3.99
C LEU A 146 3.16 -1.20 3.25
N LEU A 147 2.50 -0.29 3.93
CA LEU A 147 2.17 1.03 3.43
C LEU A 147 2.88 2.07 4.29
N LEU A 148 3.84 2.77 3.69
CA LEU A 148 4.54 3.88 4.32
C LEU A 148 3.95 5.19 3.80
N CYS A 149 3.38 6.00 4.70
CA CYS A 149 2.78 7.29 4.39
C CYS A 149 3.43 8.40 5.21
N ASN A 150 3.41 9.62 4.68
CA ASN A 150 3.92 10.80 5.37
C ASN A 150 2.91 11.95 5.27
N PRO A 151 2.26 12.32 6.38
CA PRO A 151 1.31 13.43 6.41
C PRO A 151 1.91 14.79 6.04
N GLN A 152 3.21 14.91 5.99
CA GLN A 152 3.90 16.14 5.58
C GLN A 152 4.44 16.09 4.15
N ASP A 153 4.10 15.04 3.39
CA ASP A 153 4.46 14.93 1.97
C ASP A 153 3.70 15.98 1.15
N VAL A 154 4.39 17.11 0.88
CA VAL A 154 3.80 18.22 0.09
C VAL A 154 3.53 17.85 -1.36
N VAL A 155 4.32 16.94 -1.95
CA VAL A 155 4.12 16.51 -3.33
C VAL A 155 2.79 15.79 -3.46
N LEU A 156 2.51 14.85 -2.56
CA LEU A 156 1.24 14.11 -2.56
C LEU A 156 0.06 14.97 -2.12
N LYS A 157 0.28 15.97 -1.27
CA LYS A 157 -0.81 16.88 -0.84
C LYS A 157 -1.22 17.89 -1.90
N TYR A 158 -0.25 18.48 -2.59
CA TYR A 158 -0.52 19.60 -3.48
C TYR A 158 -0.37 19.24 -4.96
N VAL A 159 0.73 18.59 -5.36
CA VAL A 159 0.96 18.25 -6.76
C VAL A 159 -0.01 17.18 -7.24
N PHE A 160 -0.27 16.18 -6.42
CA PHE A 160 -1.24 15.12 -6.72
C PHE A 160 -2.63 15.68 -6.97
N THR A 161 -3.06 16.66 -6.18
CA THR A 161 -4.39 17.29 -6.31
C THR A 161 -4.45 18.22 -7.51
N ILE A 162 -3.47 19.12 -7.66
CA ILE A 162 -3.50 20.17 -8.70
C ILE A 162 -3.24 19.56 -10.07
N ALA A 163 -2.25 18.69 -10.19
CA ALA A 163 -1.85 18.11 -11.47
C ALA A 163 -2.70 16.91 -11.89
N GLY A 164 -3.25 16.18 -10.94
CA GLY A 164 -3.98 14.94 -11.17
C GLY A 164 -5.47 15.10 -11.42
N GLY A 165 -6.07 16.19 -10.96
CA GLY A 165 -7.54 16.32 -10.92
C GLY A 165 -8.20 15.21 -10.11
N GLU A 166 -7.42 14.47 -9.33
CA GLU A 166 -7.88 13.34 -8.53
C GLU A 166 -8.30 13.81 -7.13
N GLU A 167 -9.32 13.16 -6.57
CA GLU A 167 -9.81 13.52 -5.25
C GLU A 167 -8.73 13.36 -4.18
N ASN A 168 -8.54 14.38 -3.37
CA ASN A 168 -7.73 14.37 -2.16
C ASN A 168 -8.46 13.64 -1.01
N PRO A 169 -7.73 13.07 -0.08
CA PRO A 169 -6.29 12.95 0.04
C PRO A 169 -5.71 11.72 -0.70
N SER A 170 -4.39 11.78 -0.96
CA SER A 170 -3.63 10.63 -1.46
C SER A 170 -3.34 9.63 -0.33
N LEU A 171 -3.39 8.35 -0.65
CA LEU A 171 -3.06 7.27 0.28
C LEU A 171 -1.64 7.40 0.88
N GLY A 172 -0.67 7.86 0.08
CA GLY A 172 0.71 8.03 0.53
C GLY A 172 0.93 9.23 1.44
N ALA A 173 0.02 10.23 1.43
CA ALA A 173 0.07 11.35 2.36
C ALA A 173 -0.56 10.99 3.71
N ASP A 174 -1.82 10.60 3.70
CA ASP A 174 -2.61 10.49 4.92
C ASP A 174 -2.85 9.04 5.38
N GLY A 175 -2.44 8.04 4.60
CA GLY A 175 -2.80 6.66 4.84
C GLY A 175 -4.30 6.41 4.57
N THR A 176 -4.83 5.29 5.05
CA THR A 176 -6.26 5.03 5.04
C THR A 176 -6.86 5.26 6.42
N PRO A 177 -8.03 5.88 6.52
CA PRO A 177 -8.74 6.01 7.79
C PRO A 177 -9.42 4.71 8.23
N TRP A 178 -9.39 3.66 7.40
CA TRP A 178 -9.97 2.36 7.68
C TRP A 178 -8.93 1.25 7.62
N VAL A 179 -9.22 0.17 8.33
CA VAL A 179 -8.40 -1.03 8.31
C VAL A 179 -8.59 -1.75 6.98
N ILE A 180 -7.48 -1.99 6.28
CA ILE A 180 -7.47 -2.82 5.07
C ILE A 180 -6.94 -4.20 5.46
N PRO A 181 -7.64 -5.30 5.11
CA PRO A 181 -7.16 -6.63 5.39
C PRO A 181 -5.76 -6.88 4.84
N ASN A 182 -4.89 -7.50 5.65
CA ASN A 182 -3.51 -7.83 5.28
C ASN A 182 -2.67 -6.62 4.83
N VAL A 183 -2.93 -5.43 5.40
CA VAL A 183 -2.15 -4.20 5.18
C VAL A 183 -1.73 -3.62 6.53
N ILE A 184 -0.45 -3.30 6.67
CA ILE A 184 0.10 -2.62 7.83
C ILE A 184 0.54 -1.23 7.38
N GLN A 185 0.07 -0.20 8.06
CA GLN A 185 0.39 1.19 7.74
C GLN A 185 1.40 1.74 8.74
N TYR A 186 2.40 2.45 8.22
CA TYR A 186 3.41 3.15 8.99
C TYR A 186 3.39 4.64 8.65
N SER A 187 3.40 5.50 9.67
CA SER A 187 3.66 6.92 9.49
C SER A 187 5.16 7.15 9.55
N VAL A 188 5.71 7.64 8.46
CA VAL A 188 7.13 7.98 8.38
C VAL A 188 7.31 9.35 9.06
N PRO A 189 8.28 9.50 10.01
CA PRO A 189 8.51 10.76 10.68
C PRO A 189 8.92 11.86 9.67
N SER A 190 8.49 13.08 9.97
CA SER A 190 8.72 14.24 9.10
C SER A 190 10.09 14.87 9.25
N ASP A 191 10.82 14.49 10.29
CA ASP A 191 12.14 15.07 10.58
C ASP A 191 13.22 14.39 9.74
N ILE A 192 13.45 14.94 8.54
CA ILE A 192 14.66 14.63 7.78
C ILE A 192 15.81 15.35 8.50
N THR A 193 16.37 14.71 9.51
CA THR A 193 17.57 15.18 10.23
C THR A 193 18.86 14.72 9.56
N GLU A 194 18.79 13.74 8.66
CA GLU A 194 19.95 13.30 7.89
C GLU A 194 20.20 14.27 6.74
N GLN A 195 21.39 14.85 6.72
CA GLN A 195 21.93 15.56 5.55
C GLN A 195 21.97 14.58 4.38
N THR A 196 20.98 14.65 3.51
CA THR A 196 21.03 13.91 2.26
C THR A 196 21.98 14.65 1.30
N PRO A 197 22.66 13.95 0.37
CA PRO A 197 23.51 14.62 -0.66
C PRO A 197 22.78 15.70 -1.46
N ILE A 198 21.45 15.76 -1.38
CA ILE A 198 20.60 16.78 -2.00
C ILE A 198 20.75 18.14 -1.33
N ASP A 199 21.05 18.19 -0.02
CA ASP A 199 21.28 19.46 0.68
C ASP A 199 22.49 20.23 0.09
N ALA A 200 23.49 19.50 -0.42
CA ALA A 200 24.65 20.09 -1.10
C ALA A 200 24.29 20.65 -2.49
N PHE A 201 23.24 20.17 -3.13
CA PHE A 201 22.90 20.54 -4.52
C PHE A 201 21.86 21.67 -4.63
N TRP A 202 20.89 21.73 -3.68
CA TRP A 202 19.72 22.62 -3.78
C TRP A 202 19.65 23.73 -2.73
N GLY A 203 20.59 23.77 -1.81
CA GLY A 203 20.58 24.72 -0.70
C GLY A 203 19.54 24.37 0.39
N GLN A 204 19.62 25.04 1.51
CA GLN A 204 18.84 24.77 2.73
C GLN A 204 17.45 25.42 2.77
N SER A 205 16.77 25.64 1.63
CA SER A 205 15.45 26.25 1.67
C SER A 205 14.42 25.27 2.26
N GLU A 206 13.52 25.76 3.11
CA GLU A 206 12.43 24.95 3.69
C GLU A 206 11.54 24.30 2.62
N THR A 207 11.40 24.93 1.47
CA THR A 207 10.65 24.38 0.32
C THR A 207 11.33 23.13 -0.24
N VAL A 208 12.65 23.13 -0.34
CA VAL A 208 13.44 21.98 -0.82
C VAL A 208 13.39 20.85 0.19
N LYS A 209 13.54 21.12 1.48
CA LYS A 209 13.40 20.11 2.54
C LYS A 209 12.01 19.42 2.48
N ARG A 210 10.94 20.19 2.22
CA ARG A 210 9.59 19.64 2.08
C ARG A 210 9.42 18.76 0.84
N ILE A 211 10.07 19.09 -0.27
CA ILE A 211 10.08 18.25 -1.47
C ILE A 211 10.87 16.97 -1.23
N CYS A 212 11.96 17.03 -0.44
CA CYS A 212 12.76 15.87 -0.05
C CYS A 212 11.94 14.81 0.73
N ASN A 213 10.88 15.21 1.43
CA ASN A 213 9.98 14.29 2.11
C ASN A 213 9.24 13.31 1.17
N HIS A 214 9.26 13.57 -0.14
CA HIS A 214 8.70 12.67 -1.16
C HIS A 214 9.77 11.79 -1.83
N LEU A 215 11.05 11.88 -1.46
CA LEU A 215 12.08 11.09 -2.13
C LEU A 215 12.06 9.62 -1.69
N ALA A 216 12.12 8.72 -2.66
CA ALA A 216 12.15 7.29 -2.41
C ALA A 216 13.28 6.86 -1.46
N ALA A 217 14.44 7.48 -1.57
CA ALA A 217 15.61 7.19 -0.73
C ALA A 217 15.33 7.36 0.77
N PHE A 218 14.52 8.36 1.14
CA PHE A 218 14.08 8.56 2.51
C PHE A 218 13.21 7.42 3.01
N TYR A 219 12.23 7.00 2.23
CA TYR A 219 11.35 5.89 2.60
C TYR A 219 12.09 4.56 2.71
N PHE A 220 13.15 4.32 1.93
CA PHE A 220 13.98 3.13 2.08
C PHE A 220 14.75 3.10 3.39
N THR A 221 15.20 4.24 3.91
CA THR A 221 15.82 4.32 5.24
C THR A 221 14.84 3.89 6.32
N GLU A 222 13.60 4.38 6.27
CA GLU A 222 12.56 4.00 7.22
C GLU A 222 12.11 2.55 7.05
N LEU A 223 12.01 2.07 5.81
CA LEU A 223 11.70 0.67 5.53
C LEU A 223 12.76 -0.27 6.14
N GLY A 224 14.05 0.07 6.00
CA GLY A 224 15.13 -0.71 6.64
C GLY A 224 14.92 -0.84 8.14
N LYS A 225 14.64 0.26 8.84
CA LYS A 225 14.35 0.25 10.29
C LYS A 225 13.15 -0.64 10.64
N ILE A 226 12.08 -0.59 9.83
CA ILE A 226 10.88 -1.41 10.03
C ILE A 226 11.20 -2.90 9.88
N LEU A 227 11.95 -3.27 8.84
CA LEU A 227 12.31 -4.66 8.57
C LEU A 227 13.30 -5.22 9.59
N ASP A 228 14.17 -4.39 10.16
CA ASP A 228 15.10 -4.73 11.25
C ASP A 228 14.40 -4.81 12.62
N GLY A 229 13.08 -4.60 12.67
CA GLY A 229 12.30 -4.65 13.91
C GLY A 229 12.45 -3.41 14.79
N THR A 230 13.08 -2.35 14.33
CA THR A 230 13.12 -1.07 15.04
C THR A 230 11.70 -0.50 15.17
N PRO A 231 11.25 -0.09 16.36
CA PRO A 231 9.93 0.46 16.53
C PRO A 231 9.74 1.71 15.65
N SER A 232 8.96 1.57 14.60
CA SER A 232 8.47 2.72 13.82
C SER A 232 7.04 3.03 14.28
N PRO A 233 6.64 4.31 14.38
CA PRO A 233 5.29 4.64 14.75
C PRO A 233 4.33 4.03 13.71
N ARG A 234 3.63 2.97 14.12
CA ARG A 234 2.49 2.48 13.33
C ARG A 234 1.48 3.60 13.27
N VAL A 235 0.95 3.85 12.10
CA VAL A 235 -0.22 4.71 12.01
C VAL A 235 -1.29 4.01 12.85
N GLN A 236 -1.48 4.50 14.07
CA GLN A 236 -2.76 4.26 14.69
C GLN A 236 -3.77 4.86 13.71
N VAL A 237 -4.70 4.05 13.23
CA VAL A 237 -5.81 4.54 12.42
C VAL A 237 -6.54 5.57 13.27
N ARG A 238 -6.03 6.80 13.27
CA ARG A 238 -6.74 7.94 13.81
C ARG A 238 -7.71 8.30 12.72
N VAL A 239 -8.95 7.89 12.88
CA VAL A 239 -10.04 8.61 12.23
C VAL A 239 -9.78 10.09 12.53
N PRO A 240 -9.59 10.97 11.52
CA PRO A 240 -9.39 12.39 11.76
C PRO A 240 -10.57 12.87 12.58
N GLN A 241 -10.36 13.13 13.86
CA GLN A 241 -11.41 13.57 14.78
C GLN A 241 -12.07 14.85 14.26
N ASP A 242 -11.32 15.65 13.53
CA ASP A 242 -11.71 16.96 13.03
C ASP A 242 -12.74 16.90 11.89
N LYS A 243 -12.80 15.81 11.14
CA LYS A 243 -13.82 15.60 10.08
C LYS A 243 -15.04 14.80 10.54
N VAL A 244 -14.98 14.19 11.70
CA VAL A 244 -16.09 13.40 12.26
C VAL A 244 -17.06 14.28 13.04
N ASN A 245 -16.63 15.48 13.48
CA ASN A 245 -17.43 16.36 14.34
C ASN A 245 -18.32 17.36 13.58
N VAL A 246 -18.29 17.39 12.24
CA VAL A 246 -19.18 18.28 11.50
C VAL A 246 -20.49 17.55 11.24
N GLU A 247 -21.53 17.92 11.97
CA GLU A 247 -22.96 17.73 11.67
C GLU A 247 -23.63 16.36 11.88
N THR A 248 -22.98 15.35 12.40
CA THR A 248 -23.71 14.12 12.76
C THR A 248 -24.73 14.33 13.89
N LYS A 249 -24.55 15.35 14.71
CA LYS A 249 -25.46 15.63 15.85
C LYS A 249 -26.89 15.98 15.43
N VAL A 250 -27.09 16.63 14.28
CA VAL A 250 -28.43 17.03 13.81
C VAL A 250 -29.16 15.87 13.11
N MET A 251 -28.43 14.92 12.55
CA MET A 251 -28.99 13.69 11.93
C MET A 251 -28.94 12.45 12.82
N ASP A 252 -28.38 12.55 14.01
CA ASP A 252 -28.18 11.40 14.94
C ASP A 252 -29.43 11.06 15.76
N ALA A 253 -30.55 11.75 15.55
CA ALA A 253 -31.78 11.50 16.30
C ALA A 253 -32.49 10.18 15.97
N GLY A 254 -31.81 9.23 15.33
CA GLY A 254 -32.36 7.88 15.03
C GLY A 254 -33.44 7.87 13.94
N LEU A 255 -33.95 9.04 13.53
CA LEU A 255 -35.06 9.19 12.58
C LEU A 255 -34.71 8.78 11.14
N TRP A 256 -33.42 8.83 10.77
CA TRP A 256 -33.01 8.65 9.36
C TRP A 256 -32.07 7.47 9.13
N TRP A 257 -31.66 6.78 10.19
CA TRP A 257 -30.71 5.68 10.12
C TRP A 257 -31.29 4.41 10.71
N THR A 258 -31.25 3.32 9.95
CA THR A 258 -31.64 1.99 10.39
C THR A 258 -30.38 1.16 10.58
N VAL A 259 -30.24 0.51 11.74
CA VAL A 259 -29.19 -0.48 11.98
C VAL A 259 -29.43 -1.69 11.09
N VAL A 260 -28.50 -1.95 10.19
CA VAL A 260 -28.54 -3.09 9.26
C VAL A 260 -27.83 -4.29 9.85
N ASP A 261 -26.73 -4.05 10.59
CA ASP A 261 -25.96 -5.09 11.29
C ASP A 261 -25.23 -4.47 12.49
N GLU A 262 -24.97 -5.30 13.53
CA GLU A 262 -24.27 -4.90 14.73
C GLU A 262 -23.35 -6.02 15.22
N TYR A 263 -22.12 -5.67 15.66
CA TYR A 263 -21.17 -6.61 16.20
C TYR A 263 -20.25 -5.95 17.25
N ARG A 264 -20.28 -6.42 18.49
CA ARG A 264 -19.46 -5.92 19.62
C ARG A 264 -19.50 -4.40 19.76
N GLY A 265 -20.67 -3.78 19.65
CA GLY A 265 -20.87 -2.34 19.73
C GLY A 265 -20.61 -1.57 18.45
N TRP A 266 -20.00 -2.20 17.44
CA TRP A 266 -19.91 -1.63 16.10
C TRP A 266 -21.23 -1.73 15.37
N LYS A 267 -21.67 -0.65 14.70
CA LYS A 267 -22.94 -0.59 13.98
C LYS A 267 -22.73 -0.30 12.52
N PHE A 268 -23.39 -1.10 11.68
CA PHE A 268 -23.56 -0.81 10.27
C PHE A 268 -24.97 -0.28 10.06
N GLU A 269 -25.08 0.97 9.65
CA GLU A 269 -26.35 1.68 9.52
C GLU A 269 -26.58 2.15 8.09
N ARG A 270 -27.86 2.17 7.68
CA ARG A 270 -28.31 2.67 6.37
C ARG A 270 -29.25 3.85 6.55
N ASN A 271 -29.02 4.91 5.81
CA ASN A 271 -29.92 6.05 5.74
C ASN A 271 -31.15 5.69 4.90
N ILE A 272 -32.33 5.85 5.46
CA ILE A 272 -33.59 5.45 4.80
C ILE A 272 -33.99 6.32 3.64
N VAL A 273 -33.49 7.56 3.57
CA VAL A 273 -33.83 8.54 2.51
C VAL A 273 -32.85 8.44 1.34
N THR A 274 -31.54 8.42 1.63
CA THR A 274 -30.51 8.47 0.59
C THR A 274 -29.96 7.11 0.19
N GLY A 275 -30.23 6.06 0.99
CA GLY A 275 -29.66 4.72 0.81
C GLY A 275 -28.15 4.62 1.14
N HIS A 276 -27.49 5.72 1.49
CA HIS A 276 -26.10 5.69 1.94
C HIS A 276 -25.96 4.92 3.26
N CYS A 277 -24.80 4.28 3.44
CA CYS A 277 -24.49 3.55 4.64
C CYS A 277 -23.36 4.20 5.43
N ARG A 278 -23.31 3.90 6.73
CA ARG A 278 -22.20 4.30 7.62
C ARG A 278 -21.85 3.17 8.57
N ILE A 279 -20.60 3.17 9.03
CA ILE A 279 -20.15 2.31 10.12
C ILE A 279 -19.81 3.20 11.31
N LEU A 280 -20.37 2.86 12.47
CA LEU A 280 -20.06 3.48 13.75
C LEU A 280 -19.22 2.53 14.59
N ASP A 281 -18.24 3.06 15.31
CA ASP A 281 -17.52 2.33 16.35
C ASP A 281 -18.35 2.21 17.64
N PRO A 282 -17.87 1.47 18.66
CA PRO A 282 -18.55 1.36 19.96
C PRO A 282 -18.79 2.70 20.66
N ASP A 283 -17.95 3.71 20.37
CA ASP A 283 -18.09 5.07 20.91
C ASP A 283 -19.05 5.93 20.08
N LYS A 284 -19.79 5.32 19.13
CA LYS A 284 -20.72 5.96 18.19
C LYS A 284 -20.06 6.97 17.24
N ARG A 285 -18.75 6.87 17.01
CA ARG A 285 -18.05 7.69 16.02
C ARG A 285 -18.17 7.07 14.65
N ARG A 286 -18.42 7.88 13.63
CA ARG A 286 -18.49 7.40 12.25
C ARG A 286 -17.08 7.11 11.73
N VAL A 287 -16.80 5.83 11.47
CA VAL A 287 -15.49 5.36 10.96
C VAL A 287 -15.49 5.15 9.45
N ALA A 288 -16.66 4.98 8.84
CA ALA A 288 -16.79 4.86 7.38
C ALA A 288 -18.16 5.35 6.90
N TRP A 289 -18.22 5.81 5.64
CA TRP A 289 -19.43 6.26 4.98
C TRP A 289 -19.34 6.00 3.47
N GLY A 290 -20.42 5.49 2.84
CA GLY A 290 -20.43 5.17 1.43
C GLY A 290 -21.64 4.33 1.01
N ASN A 291 -21.49 3.56 -0.08
CA ASN A 291 -22.52 2.63 -0.52
C ASN A 291 -22.56 1.34 0.31
N GLU A 292 -23.71 0.66 0.27
CA GLU A 292 -23.94 -0.54 1.09
C GLU A 292 -22.95 -1.66 0.79
N THR A 293 -22.66 -1.92 -0.49
CA THR A 293 -21.82 -3.04 -0.90
C THR A 293 -20.39 -2.92 -0.39
N GLU A 294 -19.82 -1.72 -0.47
CA GLU A 294 -18.46 -1.45 0.00
C GLU A 294 -18.37 -1.50 1.52
N LEU A 295 -19.31 -0.85 2.20
CA LEU A 295 -19.29 -0.79 3.65
C LEU A 295 -19.65 -2.11 4.32
N ARG A 296 -20.46 -2.94 3.72
CA ARG A 296 -20.73 -4.28 4.22
C ARG A 296 -19.48 -5.14 4.20
N ARG A 297 -18.62 -5.00 3.19
CA ARG A 297 -17.31 -5.68 3.15
C ARG A 297 -16.41 -5.18 4.28
N SER A 298 -16.33 -3.86 4.47
CA SER A 298 -15.54 -3.27 5.56
C SER A 298 -16.04 -3.72 6.94
N PHE A 299 -17.34 -3.78 7.14
CA PHE A 299 -17.94 -4.24 8.39
C PHE A 299 -17.65 -5.73 8.66
N ASN A 300 -17.73 -6.58 7.63
CA ASN A 300 -17.34 -7.98 7.74
C ASN A 300 -15.87 -8.16 8.11
N THR A 301 -15.00 -7.30 7.61
CA THR A 301 -13.57 -7.29 7.96
C THR A 301 -13.37 -6.94 9.43
N ILE A 302 -14.02 -5.89 9.93
CA ILE A 302 -14.02 -5.53 11.36
C ILE A 302 -14.48 -6.73 12.20
N ARG A 303 -15.54 -7.40 11.77
CA ARG A 303 -16.09 -8.58 12.43
C ARG A 303 -15.09 -9.75 12.51
N LEU A 304 -14.35 -10.01 11.44
CA LEU A 304 -13.31 -11.03 11.39
C LEU A 304 -12.13 -10.69 12.32
N GLN A 305 -11.68 -9.45 12.31
CA GLN A 305 -10.57 -9.00 13.15
C GLN A 305 -10.90 -9.04 14.64
N LEU A 306 -12.14 -8.74 15.01
CA LEU A 306 -12.59 -8.82 16.39
C LEU A 306 -12.90 -10.26 16.86
N ARG A 307 -12.93 -11.25 15.96
CA ARG A 307 -13.07 -12.66 16.30
C ARG A 307 -11.76 -13.35 16.69
N THR A 308 -10.64 -12.80 16.23
CA THR A 308 -9.30 -13.33 16.57
C THR A 308 -8.96 -12.88 17.99
N PRO A 309 -8.66 -13.80 18.92
CA PRO A 309 -8.29 -13.47 20.29
C PRO A 309 -6.96 -12.73 20.37
#